data_4097d41c5579665d9213cf92b1c94a2d
#
_entry.id   4097d41c5579665d9213cf92b1c94a2d
#
_cell.length_a   1.000
_cell.length_b   1.000
_cell.length_c   1.000
_cell.angle_alpha   90.00
_cell.angle_beta   90.00
_cell.angle_gamma   90.00
#
_symmetry.space_group_name_H-M   'P 1'
#
loop_
_entity.id
_entity.type
_entity.pdbx_description
1 polymer ?
#
loop_
_entity_poly.entity_id
_entity_poly.type
_entity_poly.pdbx_seq_one_letter_code
_entity_poly.pdbx_strand_id
1 'polypeptide(L)'
;MSTKPQAGTDTARVKPDCWVLHAQAREYHWEGSGQLSVKTFWRGRAQYRVGCAHHAVDDSSYLVLNNGQAYSISIESRQPVESFCLFFAAGFAENVERALSKPAGDLLDKPEVDNLAPIHFFEKNYPHDRIVSPALLRLRSEYRTHEGGWLVEQLHSIVERLLRVHRKTQAETERLESVRRATREELFRRISRARDYIGSMFAEPVTLSQLAQVACLSPNHLLRSFRKVFGETPHQFLTERRLEEAKRLLATTELSVTEICLSTGFESLGSFSYLFRKRCGCAPSVYREAKR
;
A
#
# COMPACT_ATOMS: atom_id res chain seq x y z
N MET A 1 -14.79 18.72 11.87
CA MET A 1 -16.16 18.46 11.39
C MET A 1 -16.22 17.00 10.98
N SER A 2 -16.92 16.17 11.74
CA SER A 2 -17.03 14.72 11.50
C SER A 2 -18.09 14.50 10.43
N THR A 3 -17.68 14.23 9.20
CA THR A 3 -18.62 13.86 8.13
C THR A 3 -19.13 12.45 8.39
N LYS A 4 -20.45 12.34 8.57
CA LYS A 4 -21.16 11.06 8.67
C LYS A 4 -20.88 10.17 7.45
N PRO A 5 -20.78 8.85 7.62
CA PRO A 5 -20.66 7.92 6.49
C PRO A 5 -21.86 8.05 5.55
N GLN A 6 -21.57 8.14 4.24
CA GLN A 6 -22.60 8.15 3.19
C GLN A 6 -23.25 6.76 3.05
N ALA A 7 -24.44 6.72 2.47
CA ALA A 7 -25.21 5.51 2.21
C ALA A 7 -24.35 4.44 1.48
N GLY A 8 -24.29 3.23 2.06
CA GLY A 8 -23.48 2.11 1.55
C GLY A 8 -22.21 1.82 2.36
N THR A 9 -21.99 2.50 3.49
CA THR A 9 -20.86 2.23 4.39
C THR A 9 -21.28 1.21 5.46
N ASP A 10 -20.60 0.09 5.49
CA ASP A 10 -20.73 -0.91 6.55
C ASP A 10 -19.54 -0.80 7.52
N THR A 11 -19.83 -0.76 8.83
CA THR A 11 -18.81 -0.66 9.87
C THR A 11 -19.08 -1.72 10.93
N ALA A 12 -18.14 -2.66 11.09
CA ALA A 12 -18.15 -3.62 12.19
C ALA A 12 -17.19 -3.17 13.28
N ARG A 13 -17.70 -2.90 14.49
CA ARG A 13 -16.89 -2.60 15.69
C ARG A 13 -16.63 -3.88 16.48
N VAL A 14 -15.39 -4.07 16.90
CA VAL A 14 -14.92 -5.28 17.60
C VAL A 14 -14.62 -5.04 19.06
N LYS A 15 -14.00 -3.92 19.37
CA LYS A 15 -13.77 -3.31 20.68
C LYS A 15 -14.03 -1.84 20.54
N PRO A 16 -14.17 -1.07 21.64
CA PRO A 16 -14.48 0.35 21.54
C PRO A 16 -13.67 1.11 20.49
N ASP A 17 -12.43 0.66 20.20
CA ASP A 17 -11.45 1.38 19.40
C ASP A 17 -10.89 0.61 18.18
N CYS A 18 -11.29 -0.66 17.97
CA CYS A 18 -10.96 -1.41 16.74
C CYS A 18 -12.18 -1.56 15.85
N TRP A 19 -12.05 -1.31 14.56
CA TRP A 19 -13.18 -1.39 13.63
C TRP A 19 -12.75 -1.66 12.19
N VAL A 20 -13.71 -2.14 11.42
CA VAL A 20 -13.59 -2.39 9.99
C VAL A 20 -14.50 -1.41 9.26
N LEU A 21 -13.98 -0.77 8.22
CA LEU A 21 -14.74 0.03 7.26
C LEU A 21 -14.81 -0.74 5.95
N HIS A 22 -16.01 -1.03 5.48
CA HIS A 22 -16.25 -1.57 4.15
C HIS A 22 -17.25 -0.66 3.43
N ALA A 23 -16.81 0.03 2.39
CA ALA A 23 -17.59 1.04 1.69
C ALA A 23 -17.32 1.02 0.19
N GLN A 24 -18.23 1.64 -0.58
CA GLN A 24 -18.03 1.90 -2.00
C GLN A 24 -18.30 3.38 -2.28
N ALA A 25 -17.42 4.03 -3.02
CA ALA A 25 -17.57 5.42 -3.41
C ALA A 25 -17.01 5.69 -4.81
N ARG A 26 -17.61 6.63 -5.54
CA ARG A 26 -17.04 7.19 -6.79
C ARG A 26 -16.23 8.44 -6.51
N GLU A 27 -16.69 9.22 -5.54
CA GLU A 27 -16.05 10.43 -5.08
C GLU A 27 -16.00 10.40 -3.55
N TYR A 28 -14.83 10.64 -2.99
CA TYR A 28 -14.62 10.75 -1.56
C TYR A 28 -13.40 11.61 -1.28
N HIS A 29 -13.52 12.51 -0.34
CA HIS A 29 -12.40 13.29 0.18
C HIS A 29 -12.48 13.36 1.70
N TRP A 30 -11.34 13.18 2.35
CA TRP A 30 -11.20 13.35 3.80
C TRP A 30 -9.77 13.75 4.14
N GLU A 31 -9.63 14.57 5.16
CA GLU A 31 -8.35 14.99 5.72
C GLU A 31 -8.43 15.00 7.25
N GLY A 32 -7.37 14.53 7.92
CA GLY A 32 -7.28 14.50 9.38
C GLY A 32 -6.16 13.60 9.86
N SER A 33 -6.19 13.22 11.13
CA SER A 33 -5.31 12.21 11.71
C SER A 33 -6.10 10.98 12.13
N GLY A 34 -5.48 9.81 12.07
CA GLY A 34 -6.16 8.55 12.35
C GLY A 34 -5.37 7.61 13.24
N GLN A 35 -6.02 6.49 13.56
CA GLN A 35 -5.41 5.36 14.25
C GLN A 35 -4.49 4.57 13.33
N LEU A 36 -3.67 3.67 13.93
CA LEU A 36 -3.00 2.62 13.15
C LEU A 36 -4.03 1.92 12.26
N SER A 37 -3.75 1.84 10.97
CA SER A 37 -4.73 1.31 10.02
C SER A 37 -4.09 0.64 8.82
N VAL A 38 -4.81 -0.34 8.25
CA VAL A 38 -4.49 -0.96 6.95
C VAL A 38 -5.55 -0.52 5.96
N LYS A 39 -5.11 0.01 4.83
CA LYS A 39 -5.96 0.54 3.75
C LYS A 39 -5.84 -0.36 2.54
N THR A 40 -6.96 -0.90 2.05
CA THR A 40 -7.04 -1.71 0.83
C THR A 40 -8.17 -1.22 -0.05
N PHE A 41 -7.98 -1.32 -1.37
CA PHE A 41 -8.96 -0.86 -2.36
C PHE A 41 -9.05 -1.84 -3.52
N TRP A 42 -10.25 -1.97 -4.09
CA TRP A 42 -10.53 -2.80 -5.26
C TRP A 42 -11.41 -2.06 -6.27
N ARG A 43 -11.31 -2.46 -7.53
CA ARG A 43 -12.05 -1.88 -8.65
C ARG A 43 -11.72 -0.42 -8.93
N GLY A 44 -10.54 0.02 -8.55
CA GLY A 44 -10.03 1.38 -8.72
C GLY A 44 -8.96 1.70 -7.72
N ARG A 45 -8.71 2.98 -7.48
CA ARG A 45 -7.64 3.42 -6.59
C ARG A 45 -8.09 4.56 -5.69
N ALA A 46 -7.47 4.66 -4.52
CA ALA A 46 -7.51 5.84 -3.66
C ALA A 46 -6.13 6.50 -3.64
N GLN A 47 -6.12 7.83 -3.66
CA GLN A 47 -4.91 8.64 -3.53
C GLN A 47 -4.78 9.10 -2.07
N TYR A 48 -3.64 8.81 -1.46
CA TYR A 48 -3.28 9.28 -0.13
C TYR A 48 -2.14 10.28 -0.20
N ARG A 49 -2.23 11.34 0.60
CA ARG A 49 -1.12 12.25 0.86
C ARG A 49 -0.79 12.24 2.35
N VAL A 50 0.45 11.90 2.66
CA VAL A 50 0.98 11.82 4.02
C VAL A 50 2.19 12.75 4.10
N GLY A 51 2.01 13.95 4.64
CA GLY A 51 3.00 15.02 4.53
C GLY A 51 3.31 15.34 3.06
N CYS A 52 4.55 15.13 2.64
CA CYS A 52 4.98 15.28 1.24
C CYS A 52 4.97 13.97 0.43
N ALA A 53 4.59 12.84 1.04
CA ALA A 53 4.50 11.56 0.35
C ALA A 53 3.13 11.37 -0.32
N HIS A 54 3.15 10.76 -1.52
CA HIS A 54 1.96 10.40 -2.29
C HIS A 54 1.90 8.87 -2.43
N HIS A 55 0.76 8.29 -2.10
CA HIS A 55 0.53 6.84 -2.19
C HIS A 55 -0.76 6.60 -2.99
N ALA A 56 -0.68 5.85 -4.07
CA ALA A 56 -1.86 5.31 -4.74
C ALA A 56 -2.07 3.87 -4.28
N VAL A 57 -3.20 3.57 -3.68
CA VAL A 57 -3.55 2.24 -3.21
C VAL A 57 -4.64 1.68 -4.11
N ASP A 58 -4.38 0.53 -4.69
CA ASP A 58 -5.26 -0.18 -5.63
C ASP A 58 -5.21 -1.70 -5.41
N ASP A 59 -5.75 -2.47 -6.35
CA ASP A 59 -5.81 -3.94 -6.32
C ASP A 59 -4.42 -4.62 -6.20
N SER A 60 -3.32 -3.89 -6.36
CA SER A 60 -1.96 -4.43 -6.33
C SER A 60 -1.26 -4.25 -4.98
N SER A 61 -1.81 -3.42 -4.08
CA SER A 61 -1.11 -3.01 -2.86
C SER A 61 -2.05 -2.67 -1.70
N TYR A 62 -1.49 -2.64 -0.50
CA TYR A 62 -2.11 -2.07 0.69
C TYR A 62 -1.19 -1.03 1.33
N LEU A 63 -1.77 -0.07 2.07
CA LEU A 63 -1.04 0.97 2.79
C LEU A 63 -1.25 0.79 4.30
N VAL A 64 -0.17 0.94 5.07
CA VAL A 64 -0.22 1.00 6.53
C VAL A 64 0.03 2.44 6.96
N LEU A 65 -0.90 3.01 7.73
CA LEU A 65 -0.77 4.34 8.34
C LEU A 65 -0.61 4.18 9.85
N ASN A 66 0.36 4.87 10.43
CA ASN A 66 0.68 4.80 11.85
C ASN A 66 -0.34 5.58 12.70
N ASN A 67 -0.39 5.26 13.99
CA ASN A 67 -1.23 5.97 14.94
C ASN A 67 -0.84 7.45 15.04
N GLY A 68 -1.83 8.34 15.03
CA GLY A 68 -1.63 9.80 15.07
C GLY A 68 -1.17 10.44 13.75
N GLN A 69 -0.96 9.65 12.70
CA GLN A 69 -0.53 10.11 11.39
C GLN A 69 -1.58 11.03 10.75
N ALA A 70 -1.18 12.24 10.38
CA ALA A 70 -2.00 13.13 9.57
C ALA A 70 -1.92 12.72 8.10
N TYR A 71 -3.07 12.61 7.44
CA TYR A 71 -3.15 12.26 6.01
C TYR A 71 -4.43 12.81 5.38
N SER A 72 -4.41 12.94 4.06
CA SER A 72 -5.63 13.10 3.27
C SER A 72 -5.81 11.91 2.34
N ILE A 73 -7.07 11.61 2.03
CA ILE A 73 -7.48 10.61 1.03
C ILE A 73 -8.39 11.28 0.02
N SER A 74 -8.22 10.95 -1.26
CA SER A 74 -9.16 11.26 -2.32
C SER A 74 -9.46 10.04 -3.17
N ILE A 75 -10.72 9.90 -3.57
CA ILE A 75 -11.20 8.94 -4.57
C ILE A 75 -11.94 9.75 -5.62
N GLU A 76 -11.54 9.60 -6.88
CA GLU A 76 -12.22 10.16 -8.04
C GLU A 76 -12.24 9.07 -9.12
N SER A 77 -13.42 8.52 -9.40
CA SER A 77 -13.54 7.38 -10.32
C SER A 77 -14.89 7.35 -11.02
N ARG A 78 -14.88 6.90 -12.28
CA ARG A 78 -16.12 6.67 -13.06
C ARG A 78 -16.96 5.52 -12.51
N GLN A 79 -16.32 4.54 -11.89
CA GLN A 79 -16.97 3.39 -11.25
C GLN A 79 -16.75 3.40 -9.75
N PRO A 80 -17.65 2.79 -8.95
CA PRO A 80 -17.47 2.70 -7.51
C PRO A 80 -16.18 1.96 -7.16
N VAL A 81 -15.31 2.63 -6.40
CA VAL A 81 -14.11 2.05 -5.79
C VAL A 81 -14.53 1.42 -4.47
N GLU A 82 -14.19 0.18 -4.27
CA GLU A 82 -14.43 -0.55 -3.03
C GLU A 82 -13.27 -0.33 -2.07
N SER A 83 -13.56 0.15 -0.87
CA SER A 83 -12.60 0.33 0.22
C SER A 83 -12.88 -0.68 1.33
N PHE A 84 -11.84 -1.38 1.78
CA PHE A 84 -11.88 -2.22 2.97
C PHE A 84 -10.69 -1.85 3.86
N CYS A 85 -10.99 -1.15 4.97
CA CYS A 85 -9.98 -0.57 5.84
C CYS A 85 -10.13 -1.11 7.26
N LEU A 86 -9.01 -1.44 7.87
CA LEU A 86 -8.92 -1.90 9.25
C LEU A 86 -8.32 -0.79 10.10
N PHE A 87 -8.87 -0.58 11.28
CA PHE A 87 -8.41 0.40 12.24
C PHE A 87 -8.18 -0.28 13.59
N PHE A 88 -7.03 -0.02 14.19
CA PHE A 88 -6.59 -0.67 15.42
C PHE A 88 -6.48 0.34 16.54
N ALA A 89 -6.91 -0.07 17.74
CA ALA A 89 -6.76 0.72 18.95
C ALA A 89 -5.28 1.10 19.21
N ALA A 90 -5.06 2.21 19.87
CA ALA A 90 -3.72 2.58 20.34
C ALA A 90 -3.14 1.46 21.24
N GLY A 91 -1.88 1.10 21.03
CA GLY A 91 -1.21 0.02 21.76
C GLY A 91 -1.55 -1.40 21.30
N PHE A 92 -2.47 -1.57 20.33
CA PHE A 92 -2.87 -2.90 19.87
C PHE A 92 -1.71 -3.68 19.24
N ALA A 93 -0.93 -3.06 18.37
CA ALA A 93 0.22 -3.70 17.73
C ALA A 93 1.33 -4.01 18.72
N GLU A 94 1.58 -3.12 19.66
CA GLU A 94 2.55 -3.27 20.74
C GLU A 94 2.20 -4.44 21.67
N ASN A 95 0.92 -4.60 21.98
CA ASN A 95 0.43 -5.74 22.78
C ASN A 95 0.60 -7.08 22.04
N VAL A 96 0.33 -7.12 20.73
CA VAL A 96 0.57 -8.32 19.91
C VAL A 96 2.07 -8.63 19.87
N GLU A 97 2.93 -7.64 19.65
CA GLU A 97 4.39 -7.83 19.64
C GLU A 97 4.89 -8.36 20.99
N ARG A 98 4.37 -7.84 22.10
CA ARG A 98 4.70 -8.32 23.44
C ARG A 98 4.30 -9.78 23.63
N ALA A 99 3.09 -10.15 23.19
CA ALA A 99 2.59 -11.53 23.29
C ALA A 99 3.43 -12.52 22.48
N LEU A 100 3.99 -12.07 21.34
CA LEU A 100 4.88 -12.89 20.51
C LEU A 100 6.31 -13.01 21.04
N SER A 101 6.74 -12.05 21.86
CA SER A 101 8.13 -11.92 22.30
C SER A 101 8.39 -12.46 23.70
N LYS A 102 7.37 -12.67 24.51
CA LYS A 102 7.50 -13.10 25.91
C LYS A 102 6.91 -14.49 26.17
N PRO A 103 7.51 -15.30 27.05
CA PRO A 103 6.90 -16.53 27.55
C PRO A 103 5.54 -16.25 28.24
N ALA A 104 4.63 -17.20 28.15
CA ALA A 104 3.27 -17.06 28.73
C ALA A 104 3.28 -16.74 30.24
N GLY A 105 4.26 -17.26 31.02
CA GLY A 105 4.41 -16.97 32.45
C GLY A 105 4.65 -15.49 32.71
N ASP A 106 5.56 -14.85 31.97
CA ASP A 106 5.91 -13.43 32.15
C ASP A 106 4.75 -12.48 31.80
N LEU A 107 3.81 -12.94 30.96
CA LEU A 107 2.61 -12.17 30.60
C LEU A 107 1.55 -12.18 31.70
N LEU A 108 1.48 -13.27 32.47
CA LEU A 108 0.54 -13.40 33.61
C LEU A 108 0.98 -12.60 34.82
N ASP A 109 2.30 -12.55 35.10
CA ASP A 109 2.86 -11.86 36.26
C ASP A 109 2.85 -10.32 36.11
N LYS A 110 2.85 -9.81 34.86
CA LYS A 110 2.82 -8.37 34.56
C LYS A 110 1.85 -8.06 33.45
N PRO A 111 0.53 -8.09 33.69
CA PRO A 111 -0.49 -7.93 32.65
C PRO A 111 -0.51 -6.54 32.02
N GLU A 112 -0.14 -5.49 32.75
CA GLU A 112 -0.11 -4.12 32.26
C GLU A 112 1.31 -3.55 32.32
N VAL A 113 1.87 -3.18 31.17
CA VAL A 113 3.06 -2.35 31.08
C VAL A 113 2.66 -1.08 30.34
N ASP A 114 2.49 0.00 31.06
CA ASP A 114 2.06 1.31 30.55
C ASP A 114 3.04 1.97 29.56
N ASN A 115 4.18 1.34 29.27
CA ASN A 115 5.24 1.97 28.48
C ASN A 115 5.85 1.00 27.44
N LEU A 116 5.01 0.48 26.55
CA LEU A 116 5.52 -0.23 25.38
C LEU A 116 6.10 0.77 24.37
N ALA A 117 7.31 0.48 23.86
CA ALA A 117 7.89 1.30 22.83
C ALA A 117 6.97 1.30 21.58
N PRO A 118 6.57 2.47 21.07
CA PRO A 118 5.64 2.53 19.93
C PRO A 118 6.24 1.89 18.70
N ILE A 119 5.42 1.10 18.00
CA ILE A 119 5.80 0.46 16.75
C ILE A 119 5.45 1.43 15.60
N HIS A 120 6.47 1.84 14.87
CA HIS A 120 6.30 2.65 13.68
C HIS A 120 6.54 1.80 12.42
N PHE A 121 5.46 1.41 11.74
CA PHE A 121 5.54 0.76 10.44
C PHE A 121 6.14 1.69 9.39
N PHE A 122 6.83 1.14 8.40
CA PHE A 122 7.28 1.94 7.26
C PHE A 122 6.08 2.42 6.44
N GLU A 123 5.98 3.72 6.25
CA GLU A 123 4.97 4.36 5.40
C GLU A 123 5.36 4.16 3.94
N LYS A 124 4.81 3.14 3.34
CA LYS A 124 5.00 2.79 1.92
C LYS A 124 3.82 1.98 1.43
N ASN A 125 3.63 1.91 0.12
CA ASN A 125 2.77 0.91 -0.48
C ASN A 125 3.42 -0.47 -0.36
N TYR A 126 2.73 -1.37 0.32
CA TYR A 126 3.11 -2.78 0.42
C TYR A 126 2.44 -3.53 -0.73
N PRO A 127 3.21 -4.15 -1.66
CA PRO A 127 2.59 -5.00 -2.67
C PRO A 127 1.86 -6.16 -2.00
N HIS A 128 0.79 -6.63 -2.61
CA HIS A 128 0.12 -7.82 -2.11
C HIS A 128 1.09 -8.99 -2.05
N ASP A 129 1.10 -9.68 -0.93
CA ASP A 129 2.04 -10.73 -0.57
C ASP A 129 1.34 -12.01 -0.10
N ARG A 130 2.13 -13.06 0.19
CA ARG A 130 1.61 -14.33 0.72
C ARG A 130 1.49 -14.36 2.24
N ILE A 131 1.83 -13.27 2.92
CA ILE A 131 1.85 -13.19 4.39
C ILE A 131 0.59 -12.47 4.89
N VAL A 132 0.37 -11.22 4.51
CA VAL A 132 -0.73 -10.37 4.99
C VAL A 132 -1.96 -10.51 4.11
N SER A 133 -1.79 -10.51 2.79
CA SER A 133 -2.92 -10.42 1.85
C SER A 133 -3.95 -11.55 1.94
N PRO A 134 -3.56 -12.82 2.16
CA PRO A 134 -4.56 -13.89 2.33
C PRO A 134 -5.47 -13.65 3.54
N ALA A 135 -4.94 -13.12 4.65
CA ALA A 135 -5.72 -12.81 5.84
C ALA A 135 -6.67 -11.61 5.61
N LEU A 136 -6.21 -10.58 4.87
CA LEU A 136 -7.05 -9.44 4.48
C LEU A 136 -8.21 -9.87 3.58
N LEU A 137 -7.94 -10.71 2.58
CA LEU A 137 -8.97 -11.23 1.67
C LEU A 137 -9.98 -12.11 2.39
N ARG A 138 -9.52 -13.00 3.28
CA ARG A 138 -10.38 -13.83 4.10
C ARG A 138 -11.27 -12.98 5.01
N LEU A 139 -10.68 -12.04 5.73
CA LEU A 139 -11.45 -11.13 6.59
C LEU A 139 -12.50 -10.36 5.78
N ARG A 140 -12.13 -9.82 4.61
CA ARG A 140 -13.06 -9.10 3.73
C ARG A 140 -14.26 -9.96 3.30
N SER A 141 -14.04 -11.25 3.01
CA SER A 141 -15.12 -12.15 2.57
C SER A 141 -16.01 -12.64 3.71
N GLU A 142 -15.48 -12.77 4.93
CA GLU A 142 -16.12 -13.51 6.01
C GLU A 142 -16.59 -12.63 7.20
N TYR A 143 -16.15 -11.36 7.32
CA TYR A 143 -16.38 -10.54 8.53
C TYR A 143 -17.86 -10.32 8.87
N ARG A 144 -18.78 -10.44 7.88
CA ARG A 144 -20.23 -10.29 8.09
C ARG A 144 -20.92 -11.54 8.59
N THR A 145 -20.28 -12.70 8.46
CA THR A 145 -20.87 -14.01 8.76
C THR A 145 -20.43 -14.57 10.10
N HIS A 146 -19.50 -13.90 10.79
CA HIS A 146 -18.94 -14.37 12.04
C HIS A 146 -19.18 -13.37 13.18
N GLU A 147 -19.21 -13.90 14.40
CA GLU A 147 -19.37 -13.12 15.62
C GLU A 147 -18.09 -12.35 16.02
N GLY A 148 -18.23 -11.40 16.97
CA GLY A 148 -17.15 -10.47 17.35
C GLY A 148 -15.85 -11.14 17.83
N GLY A 149 -15.93 -12.32 18.48
CA GLY A 149 -14.74 -13.07 18.91
C GLY A 149 -13.83 -13.47 17.75
N TRP A 150 -14.42 -14.03 16.69
CA TRP A 150 -13.67 -14.37 15.48
C TRP A 150 -12.98 -13.13 14.86
N LEU A 151 -13.68 -12.01 14.81
CA LEU A 151 -13.12 -10.78 14.24
C LEU A 151 -11.89 -10.29 15.05
N VAL A 152 -11.94 -10.40 16.39
CA VAL A 152 -10.77 -10.12 17.27
C VAL A 152 -9.59 -10.99 16.89
N GLU A 153 -9.79 -12.29 16.71
CA GLU A 153 -8.73 -13.23 16.34
C GLU A 153 -8.12 -12.87 14.96
N GLN A 154 -8.98 -12.53 13.98
CA GLN A 154 -8.48 -12.13 12.67
C GLN A 154 -7.64 -10.85 12.73
N LEU A 155 -8.05 -9.85 13.52
CA LEU A 155 -7.29 -8.62 13.71
C LEU A 155 -5.92 -8.89 14.37
N HIS A 156 -5.85 -9.76 15.37
CA HIS A 156 -4.59 -10.20 15.97
C HIS A 156 -3.69 -10.89 14.94
N SER A 157 -4.24 -11.85 14.17
CA SER A 157 -3.51 -12.54 13.12
C SER A 157 -2.97 -11.60 12.04
N ILE A 158 -3.74 -10.58 11.65
CA ILE A 158 -3.30 -9.58 10.67
C ILE A 158 -2.15 -8.76 11.23
N VAL A 159 -2.23 -8.28 12.48
CA VAL A 159 -1.14 -7.50 13.10
C VAL A 159 0.12 -8.36 13.26
N GLU A 160 0.01 -9.61 13.68
CA GLU A 160 1.14 -10.55 13.74
C GLU A 160 1.84 -10.65 12.37
N ARG A 161 1.08 -10.80 11.29
CA ARG A 161 1.60 -10.85 9.92
C ARG A 161 2.23 -9.55 9.48
N LEU A 162 1.62 -8.41 9.85
CA LEU A 162 2.20 -7.08 9.59
C LEU A 162 3.54 -6.91 10.30
N LEU A 163 3.68 -7.37 11.55
CA LEU A 163 4.93 -7.36 12.29
C LEU A 163 6.01 -8.21 11.61
N ARG A 164 5.66 -9.37 11.05
CA ARG A 164 6.59 -10.18 10.24
C ARG A 164 7.07 -9.44 9.00
N VAL A 165 6.16 -8.78 8.28
CA VAL A 165 6.51 -7.96 7.10
C VAL A 165 7.34 -6.75 7.51
N HIS A 166 7.03 -6.12 8.65
CA HIS A 166 7.80 -5.01 9.19
C HIS A 166 9.25 -5.42 9.49
N ARG A 167 9.47 -6.55 10.17
CA ARG A 167 10.81 -7.10 10.44
C ARG A 167 11.57 -7.41 9.14
N LYS A 168 10.89 -7.98 8.13
CA LYS A 168 11.48 -8.20 6.81
C LYS A 168 11.90 -6.88 6.15
N THR A 169 11.07 -5.85 6.23
CA THR A 169 11.39 -4.52 5.69
C THR A 169 12.56 -3.89 6.45
N GLN A 170 12.66 -4.08 7.76
CA GLN A 170 13.83 -3.64 8.53
C GLN A 170 15.11 -4.32 8.04
N ALA A 171 15.08 -5.62 7.80
CA ALA A 171 16.24 -6.35 7.22
C ALA A 171 16.60 -5.85 5.80
N GLU A 172 15.62 -5.40 5.01
CA GLU A 172 15.90 -4.76 3.71
C GLU A 172 16.65 -3.43 3.86
N THR A 173 16.41 -2.69 4.95
CA THR A 173 17.14 -1.44 5.23
C THR A 173 18.62 -1.68 5.52
N GLU A 174 18.98 -2.87 6.03
CA GLU A 174 20.38 -3.25 6.33
C GLU A 174 21.24 -3.35 5.07
N ARG A 175 20.62 -3.50 3.89
CA ARG A 175 21.34 -3.49 2.60
C ARG A 175 21.91 -2.10 2.24
N LEU A 176 21.42 -1.03 2.91
CA LEU A 176 21.91 0.31 2.67
C LEU A 176 23.25 0.55 3.38
N GLU A 177 24.19 1.19 2.67
CA GLU A 177 25.50 1.55 3.22
C GLU A 177 25.37 2.79 4.12
N SER A 178 25.15 2.55 5.40
CA SER A 178 25.26 3.56 6.43
C SER A 178 25.61 2.90 7.76
N VAL A 179 26.50 3.51 8.52
CA VAL A 179 26.93 3.00 9.83
C VAL A 179 25.79 3.07 10.86
N ARG A 180 24.93 4.10 10.78
CA ARG A 180 23.85 4.30 11.76
C ARG A 180 22.52 3.77 11.24
N ARG A 181 21.84 2.95 12.06
CA ARG A 181 20.51 2.40 11.76
C ARG A 181 19.49 3.49 11.41
N ALA A 182 19.40 4.54 12.19
CA ALA A 182 18.45 5.64 11.94
C ALA A 182 18.65 6.31 10.56
N THR A 183 19.91 6.44 10.11
CA THR A 183 20.23 6.98 8.77
C THR A 183 19.78 6.02 7.67
N ARG A 184 19.93 4.70 7.86
CA ARG A 184 19.45 3.70 6.89
C ARG A 184 17.93 3.70 6.78
N GLU A 185 17.24 3.72 7.90
CA GLU A 185 15.77 3.77 7.94
C GLU A 185 15.23 5.04 7.27
N GLU A 186 15.85 6.20 7.54
CA GLU A 186 15.45 7.45 6.90
C GLU A 186 15.73 7.43 5.39
N LEU A 187 16.88 6.91 4.96
CA LEU A 187 17.20 6.75 3.55
C LEU A 187 16.19 5.80 2.86
N PHE A 188 15.85 4.69 3.52
CA PHE A 188 14.84 3.76 3.02
C PHE A 188 13.48 4.43 2.86
N ARG A 189 13.01 5.23 3.84
CA ARG A 189 11.77 6.01 3.74
C ARG A 189 11.78 6.95 2.53
N ARG A 190 12.89 7.68 2.32
CA ARG A 190 13.05 8.60 1.18
C ARG A 190 12.97 7.87 -0.16
N ILE A 191 13.65 6.73 -0.28
CA ILE A 191 13.63 5.93 -1.51
C ILE A 191 12.23 5.34 -1.75
N SER A 192 11.56 4.87 -0.70
CA SER A 192 10.19 4.36 -0.77
C SER A 192 9.20 5.42 -1.22
N ARG A 193 9.35 6.69 -0.74
CA ARG A 193 8.54 7.82 -1.25
C ARG A 193 8.69 8.01 -2.76
N ALA A 194 9.90 7.91 -3.30
CA ALA A 194 10.09 8.00 -4.75
C ALA A 194 9.41 6.84 -5.48
N ARG A 195 9.47 5.63 -4.95
CA ARG A 195 8.79 4.47 -5.50
C ARG A 195 7.26 4.63 -5.48
N ASP A 196 6.72 5.07 -4.38
CA ASP A 196 5.28 5.29 -4.22
C ASP A 196 4.78 6.45 -5.10
N TYR A 197 5.61 7.50 -5.26
CA TYR A 197 5.33 8.56 -6.22
C TYR A 197 5.24 8.04 -7.65
N ILE A 198 6.16 7.17 -8.08
CA ILE A 198 6.05 6.50 -9.39
C ILE A 198 4.73 5.73 -9.47
N GLY A 199 4.37 4.95 -8.44
CA GLY A 199 3.13 4.18 -8.39
C GLY A 199 1.87 5.04 -8.48
N SER A 200 1.89 6.27 -7.96
CA SER A 200 0.76 7.20 -8.01
C SER A 200 0.70 8.01 -9.32
N MET A 201 1.85 8.32 -9.92
CA MET A 201 1.98 9.25 -11.05
C MET A 201 2.45 8.57 -12.35
N PHE A 202 2.38 7.26 -12.47
CA PHE A 202 2.95 6.51 -13.59
C PHE A 202 2.41 6.92 -14.97
N ALA A 203 1.16 7.39 -15.05
CA ALA A 203 0.54 7.85 -16.27
C ALA A 203 1.11 9.20 -16.77
N GLU A 204 1.69 9.98 -15.87
CA GLU A 204 2.27 11.29 -16.15
C GLU A 204 3.76 11.19 -16.53
N PRO A 205 4.34 12.24 -17.12
CA PRO A 205 5.79 12.33 -17.29
C PRO A 205 6.51 12.38 -15.94
N VAL A 206 7.25 11.32 -15.60
CA VAL A 206 8.04 11.24 -14.35
C VAL A 206 9.52 11.28 -14.71
N THR A 207 10.22 12.30 -14.21
CA THR A 207 11.67 12.47 -14.42
C THR A 207 12.48 12.05 -13.19
N LEU A 208 13.74 11.66 -13.41
CA LEU A 208 14.66 11.34 -12.31
C LEU A 208 14.87 12.53 -11.37
N SER A 209 14.89 13.75 -11.90
CA SER A 209 15.03 14.98 -11.10
C SER A 209 13.84 15.21 -10.17
N GLN A 210 12.60 14.99 -10.66
CA GLN A 210 11.40 15.06 -9.82
C GLN A 210 11.43 14.00 -8.71
N LEU A 211 11.80 12.76 -9.04
CA LEU A 211 11.93 11.70 -8.05
C LEU A 211 12.99 12.01 -6.99
N ALA A 212 14.10 12.61 -7.40
CA ALA A 212 15.16 13.04 -6.50
C ALA A 212 14.70 14.14 -5.53
N GLN A 213 13.89 15.10 -6.01
CA GLN A 213 13.25 16.11 -5.18
C GLN A 213 12.29 15.48 -4.17
N VAL A 214 11.40 14.58 -4.59
CA VAL A 214 10.46 13.86 -3.71
C VAL A 214 11.19 13.07 -2.63
N ALA A 215 12.32 12.44 -2.98
CA ALA A 215 13.16 11.70 -2.05
C ALA A 215 14.08 12.59 -1.20
N CYS A 216 14.18 13.90 -1.48
CA CYS A 216 15.20 14.78 -0.89
C CYS A 216 16.62 14.22 -1.03
N LEU A 217 16.97 13.72 -2.22
CA LEU A 217 18.26 13.14 -2.58
C LEU A 217 18.80 13.77 -3.87
N SER A 218 20.10 13.63 -4.11
CA SER A 218 20.62 13.91 -5.45
C SER A 218 20.20 12.81 -6.43
N PRO A 219 20.04 13.09 -7.75
CA PRO A 219 19.64 12.10 -8.74
C PRO A 219 20.52 10.83 -8.75
N ASN A 220 21.83 11.01 -8.65
CA ASN A 220 22.79 9.90 -8.61
C ASN A 220 22.68 9.07 -7.33
N HIS A 221 22.43 9.71 -6.20
CA HIS A 221 22.24 9.00 -4.92
C HIS A 221 20.94 8.21 -4.94
N LEU A 222 19.85 8.82 -5.41
CA LEU A 222 18.57 8.13 -5.59
C LEU A 222 18.74 6.89 -6.49
N LEU A 223 19.33 7.06 -7.67
CA LEU A 223 19.47 5.97 -8.66
C LEU A 223 20.21 4.75 -8.07
N ARG A 224 21.36 5.00 -7.41
CA ARG A 224 22.16 3.93 -6.78
C ARG A 224 21.41 3.25 -5.63
N SER A 225 20.82 4.05 -4.74
CA SER A 225 20.14 3.54 -3.55
C SER A 225 18.85 2.81 -3.92
N PHE A 226 18.08 3.32 -4.90
CA PHE A 226 16.87 2.68 -5.41
C PHE A 226 17.17 1.29 -5.98
N ARG A 227 18.21 1.21 -6.86
CA ARG A 227 18.65 -0.07 -7.43
C ARG A 227 19.15 -1.05 -6.36
N LYS A 228 19.85 -0.55 -5.34
CA LYS A 228 20.38 -1.38 -4.25
C LYS A 228 19.27 -1.98 -3.40
N VAL A 229 18.21 -1.21 -3.14
CA VAL A 229 17.08 -1.65 -2.31
C VAL A 229 16.12 -2.53 -3.09
N PHE A 230 15.70 -2.10 -4.29
CA PHE A 230 14.62 -2.74 -5.03
C PHE A 230 15.11 -3.67 -6.16
N GLY A 231 16.40 -3.70 -6.46
CA GLY A 231 16.99 -4.55 -7.51
C GLY A 231 16.82 -3.98 -8.94
N GLU A 232 16.13 -2.87 -9.11
CA GLU A 232 15.81 -2.25 -10.39
C GLU A 232 15.96 -0.72 -10.33
N THR A 233 16.03 -0.08 -11.50
CA THR A 233 16.08 1.38 -11.57
C THR A 233 14.68 2.01 -11.48
N PRO A 234 14.54 3.31 -11.10
CA PRO A 234 13.26 4.01 -11.12
C PRO A 234 12.54 3.94 -12.47
N HIS A 235 13.29 4.04 -13.58
CA HIS A 235 12.72 3.95 -14.93
C HIS A 235 12.21 2.54 -15.26
N GLN A 236 12.93 1.48 -14.84
CA GLN A 236 12.46 0.10 -15.01
C GLN A 236 11.17 -0.13 -14.21
N PHE A 237 11.13 0.33 -12.97
CA PHE A 237 9.93 0.24 -12.13
C PHE A 237 8.73 1.00 -12.76
N LEU A 238 8.96 2.24 -13.27
CA LEU A 238 7.93 3.02 -13.97
C LEU A 238 7.39 2.26 -15.18
N THR A 239 8.28 1.70 -15.99
CA THR A 239 7.90 0.95 -17.20
C THR A 239 7.07 -0.28 -16.83
N GLU A 240 7.47 -1.04 -15.83
CA GLU A 240 6.73 -2.23 -15.37
C GLU A 240 5.35 -1.83 -14.85
N ARG A 241 5.25 -0.77 -14.06
CA ARG A 241 3.97 -0.27 -13.53
C ARG A 241 3.01 0.16 -14.64
N ARG A 242 3.52 0.82 -15.70
CA ARG A 242 2.74 1.18 -16.89
C ARG A 242 2.23 -0.07 -17.63
N LEU A 243 3.07 -1.08 -17.77
CA LEU A 243 2.70 -2.34 -18.42
C LEU A 243 1.67 -3.15 -17.60
N GLU A 244 1.78 -3.15 -16.26
CA GLU A 244 0.79 -3.79 -15.40
C GLU A 244 -0.60 -3.15 -15.56
N GLU A 245 -0.66 -1.81 -15.57
CA GLU A 245 -1.92 -1.11 -15.80
C GLU A 245 -2.46 -1.36 -17.22
N ALA A 246 -1.59 -1.39 -18.22
CA ALA A 246 -1.99 -1.74 -19.58
C ALA A 246 -2.58 -3.15 -19.67
N LYS A 247 -2.00 -4.15 -19.01
CA LYS A 247 -2.56 -5.51 -18.91
C LYS A 247 -3.95 -5.49 -18.30
N ARG A 248 -4.14 -4.73 -17.21
CA ARG A 248 -5.43 -4.59 -16.54
C ARG A 248 -6.47 -3.98 -17.48
N LEU A 249 -6.15 -2.88 -18.15
CA LEU A 249 -7.05 -2.20 -19.09
C LEU A 249 -7.39 -3.06 -20.30
N LEU A 250 -6.41 -3.79 -20.85
CA LEU A 250 -6.64 -4.74 -21.94
C LEU A 250 -7.63 -5.85 -21.59
N ALA A 251 -7.59 -6.32 -20.34
CA ALA A 251 -8.46 -7.40 -19.84
C ALA A 251 -9.86 -6.92 -19.40
N THR A 252 -10.01 -5.63 -19.00
CA THR A 252 -11.24 -5.15 -18.35
C THR A 252 -11.99 -4.07 -19.10
N THR A 253 -11.46 -3.56 -20.22
CA THR A 253 -12.07 -2.45 -20.97
C THR A 253 -12.08 -2.70 -22.48
N GLU A 254 -12.94 -1.94 -23.18
CA GLU A 254 -13.03 -1.91 -24.65
C GLU A 254 -12.14 -0.82 -25.29
N LEU A 255 -11.32 -0.11 -24.50
CA LEU A 255 -10.41 0.93 -25.01
C LEU A 255 -9.49 0.34 -26.07
N SER A 256 -9.25 1.08 -27.16
CA SER A 256 -8.29 0.68 -28.18
C SER A 256 -6.87 0.54 -27.61
N VAL A 257 -6.02 -0.23 -28.27
CA VAL A 257 -4.61 -0.38 -27.87
C VAL A 257 -3.89 0.98 -27.84
N THR A 258 -4.26 1.88 -28.75
CA THR A 258 -3.71 3.25 -28.80
C THR A 258 -4.15 4.09 -27.59
N GLU A 259 -5.44 4.04 -27.22
CA GLU A 259 -5.93 4.73 -26.04
C GLU A 259 -5.28 4.20 -24.76
N ILE A 260 -5.11 2.88 -24.64
CA ILE A 260 -4.41 2.26 -23.50
C ILE A 260 -2.94 2.70 -23.45
N CYS A 261 -2.26 2.72 -24.58
CA CYS A 261 -0.89 3.21 -24.70
C CYS A 261 -0.76 4.63 -24.09
N LEU A 262 -1.61 5.55 -24.55
CA LEU A 262 -1.57 6.95 -24.11
C LEU A 262 -2.02 7.11 -22.65
N SER A 263 -3.09 6.44 -22.23
CA SER A 263 -3.61 6.53 -20.85
C SER A 263 -2.67 5.92 -19.79
N THR A 264 -1.75 5.06 -20.21
CA THR A 264 -0.72 4.48 -19.33
C THR A 264 0.61 5.25 -19.38
N GLY A 265 0.66 6.39 -20.08
CA GLY A 265 1.81 7.29 -20.10
C GLY A 265 2.91 6.92 -21.10
N PHE A 266 2.66 6.02 -22.06
CA PHE A 266 3.60 5.80 -23.16
C PHE A 266 3.39 6.85 -24.25
N GLU A 267 4.48 7.39 -24.79
CA GLU A 267 4.47 8.43 -25.81
C GLU A 267 4.27 7.90 -27.21
N SER A 268 4.59 6.62 -27.46
CA SER A 268 4.44 6.02 -28.78
C SER A 268 3.94 4.58 -28.73
N LEU A 269 3.01 4.27 -29.63
CA LEU A 269 2.45 2.92 -29.79
C LEU A 269 3.51 1.88 -30.17
N GLY A 270 4.53 2.27 -30.94
CA GLY A 270 5.63 1.39 -31.35
C GLY A 270 6.47 0.95 -30.14
N SER A 271 6.92 1.91 -29.31
CA SER A 271 7.68 1.63 -28.09
C SER A 271 6.85 0.81 -27.09
N PHE A 272 5.58 1.16 -26.92
CA PHE A 272 4.65 0.40 -26.06
C PHE A 272 4.52 -1.06 -26.51
N SER A 273 4.17 -1.27 -27.79
CA SER A 273 3.95 -2.62 -28.33
C SER A 273 5.21 -3.49 -28.26
N TYR A 274 6.37 -2.90 -28.53
CA TYR A 274 7.67 -3.59 -28.39
C TYR A 274 7.93 -4.01 -26.95
N LEU A 275 7.81 -3.08 -25.98
CA LEU A 275 8.05 -3.35 -24.56
C LEU A 275 7.03 -4.36 -24.01
N PHE A 276 5.76 -4.20 -24.38
CA PHE A 276 4.70 -5.13 -23.98
C PHE A 276 4.99 -6.54 -24.47
N ARG A 277 5.30 -6.71 -25.77
CA ARG A 277 5.66 -8.03 -26.32
C ARG A 277 6.90 -8.61 -25.66
N LYS A 278 7.92 -7.80 -25.42
CA LYS A 278 9.16 -8.24 -24.72
C LYS A 278 8.90 -8.74 -23.31
N ARG A 279 7.94 -8.14 -22.60
CA ARG A 279 7.63 -8.48 -21.19
C ARG A 279 6.53 -9.52 -21.04
N CYS A 280 5.55 -9.53 -21.93
CA CYS A 280 4.38 -10.41 -21.83
C CYS A 280 4.43 -11.61 -22.80
N GLY A 281 5.41 -11.65 -23.72
CA GLY A 281 5.56 -12.74 -24.70
C GLY A 281 4.65 -12.61 -25.92
N CYS A 282 3.63 -11.73 -25.92
CA CYS A 282 2.69 -11.53 -27.02
C CYS A 282 2.34 -10.05 -27.21
N ALA A 283 1.78 -9.72 -28.37
CA ALA A 283 1.33 -8.37 -28.65
C ALA A 283 0.11 -7.97 -27.78
N PRO A 284 -0.12 -6.66 -27.53
CA PRO A 284 -1.27 -6.21 -26.72
C PRO A 284 -2.63 -6.70 -27.24
N SER A 285 -2.85 -6.73 -28.56
CA SER A 285 -4.08 -7.26 -29.18
C SER A 285 -4.29 -8.74 -28.88
N VAL A 286 -3.24 -9.55 -29.05
CA VAL A 286 -3.27 -10.99 -28.77
C VAL A 286 -3.52 -11.25 -27.27
N TYR A 287 -2.91 -10.44 -26.39
CA TYR A 287 -3.14 -10.53 -24.95
C TYR A 287 -4.61 -10.27 -24.58
N ARG A 288 -5.25 -9.30 -25.23
CA ARG A 288 -6.68 -9.00 -25.06
C ARG A 288 -7.55 -10.19 -25.43
N GLU A 289 -7.32 -10.77 -26.62
CA GLU A 289 -8.09 -11.93 -27.11
C GLU A 289 -7.97 -13.14 -26.16
N ALA A 290 -6.80 -13.37 -25.61
CA ALA A 290 -6.56 -14.48 -24.69
C ALA A 290 -7.17 -14.28 -23.28
N LYS A 291 -7.60 -13.04 -22.91
CA LYS A 291 -8.18 -12.71 -21.62
C LYS A 291 -9.70 -12.49 -21.64
N ARG A 292 -10.29 -12.46 -22.81
CA ARG A 292 -11.75 -12.50 -23.07
C ARG A 292 -12.24 -13.93 -23.14
#